data_e47f3b73006d19f332eb27026f8ff1d3
#
_entry.id   e47f3b73006d19f332eb27026f8ff1d3
#
_cell.length_a   1.000
_cell.length_b   1.000
_cell.length_c   1.000
_cell.angle_alpha   90.00
_cell.angle_beta   90.00
_cell.angle_gamma   90.00
#
_symmetry.space_group_name_H-M   'P 1'
#
loop_
_entity.id
_entity.type
_entity.pdbx_description
1 polymer ?
#
loop_
_entity_poly.entity_id
_entity_poly.type
_entity_poly.pdbx_seq_one_letter_code
_entity_poly.pdbx_strand_id
1 'polypeptide(L)'
;MAVYGRIEEVSETIQSNEIENRLDRNLESHVEKEEQVAFPFFRLIIGSTIATFFSVVIPLLLDMVSPSQAQDLYIGWAWHQGGQLYSSYYASHGLIYYLLLYITQGGILFALVEWLALLGGGYFLFSSTDYLTGQREQAKQLLTIFYILVSGLGFGGGYATILALPFLFAGFSFIAAYLSNPNHDKGFLRLGIFLALSFFIEPLTSLFFIAVVTIGLFVFNVGHGRLAHGVYQFFAAALGFSLIFYPVGYYVLASGGFGEALGSLLYPIDSLQVFTNPQLMDNVVFYGLLTFGLGALFLVFLGLFQSKASRLYVISVPASFTFLFVLALSLIHI
;
A
#
# COMPACT_ATOMS: atom_id res chain seq x y z
N MET A 1 -52.35 56.84 0.65
CA MET A 1 -51.00 56.79 1.29
C MET A 1 -50.83 55.59 2.19
N ALA A 2 -51.78 55.05 2.91
CA ALA A 2 -51.58 53.88 3.83
C ALA A 2 -51.29 52.52 3.17
N VAL A 3 -51.60 52.34 1.87
CA VAL A 3 -51.35 51.06 1.16
C VAL A 3 -49.91 50.98 0.67
N TYR A 4 -49.26 52.08 0.31
CA TYR A 4 -47.86 52.10 -0.18
C TYR A 4 -46.84 51.78 0.93
N GLY A 5 -47.06 52.27 2.16
CA GLY A 5 -46.16 52.00 3.30
C GLY A 5 -46.17 50.50 3.73
N ARG A 6 -47.29 49.81 3.53
CA ARG A 6 -47.40 48.37 3.88
C ARG A 6 -46.72 47.48 2.85
N ILE A 7 -46.57 47.90 1.60
CA ILE A 7 -45.88 47.14 0.54
C ILE A 7 -44.34 47.26 0.73
N GLU A 8 -43.84 48.39 1.14
CA GLU A 8 -42.42 48.59 1.46
C GLU A 8 -41.99 47.76 2.67
N GLU A 9 -42.78 47.74 3.76
CA GLU A 9 -42.48 46.97 4.96
C GLU A 9 -42.51 45.46 4.72
N VAL A 10 -43.38 44.96 3.86
CA VAL A 10 -43.44 43.54 3.46
C VAL A 10 -42.26 43.21 2.54
N SER A 11 -41.85 44.12 1.66
CA SER A 11 -40.71 43.92 0.80
C SER A 11 -39.36 43.88 1.54
N GLU A 12 -39.18 44.72 2.56
CA GLU A 12 -37.98 44.71 3.41
C GLU A 12 -37.95 43.42 4.28
N THR A 13 -39.08 42.95 4.79
CA THR A 13 -39.17 41.73 5.59
C THR A 13 -38.84 40.48 4.75
N ILE A 14 -39.29 40.44 3.48
CA ILE A 14 -38.97 39.33 2.57
C ILE A 14 -37.47 39.36 2.19
N GLN A 15 -36.91 40.52 1.96
CA GLN A 15 -35.48 40.64 1.64
C GLN A 15 -34.58 40.28 2.81
N SER A 16 -34.94 40.64 4.05
CA SER A 16 -34.17 40.25 5.23
C SER A 16 -34.22 38.75 5.48
N ASN A 17 -35.38 38.11 5.32
CA ASN A 17 -35.53 36.64 5.46
C ASN A 17 -34.76 35.88 4.33
N GLU A 18 -34.69 36.42 3.14
CA GLU A 18 -33.88 35.80 2.05
C GLU A 18 -32.37 35.89 2.32
N ILE A 19 -31.91 37.01 2.88
CA ILE A 19 -30.51 37.20 3.26
C ILE A 19 -30.13 36.27 4.41
N GLU A 20 -30.98 36.17 5.42
CA GLU A 20 -30.77 35.28 6.57
C GLU A 20 -30.73 33.81 6.15
N ASN A 21 -31.64 33.35 5.30
CA ASN A 21 -31.66 32.01 4.72
C ASN A 21 -30.48 31.70 3.79
N ARG A 22 -29.87 32.73 3.15
CA ARG A 22 -28.64 32.56 2.39
C ARG A 22 -27.41 32.49 3.30
N LEU A 23 -27.41 33.25 4.38
CA LEU A 23 -26.33 33.23 5.39
C LEU A 23 -26.27 31.89 6.10
N ASP A 24 -27.43 31.37 6.53
CA ASP A 24 -27.55 30.07 7.18
C ASP A 24 -27.10 28.92 6.25
N ARG A 25 -27.55 28.92 5.00
CA ARG A 25 -27.10 27.93 4.00
C ARG A 25 -25.60 28.03 3.72
N ASN A 26 -25.02 29.22 3.71
CA ASN A 26 -23.58 29.40 3.55
C ASN A 26 -22.82 28.94 4.80
N LEU A 27 -23.33 29.22 6.00
CA LEU A 27 -22.76 28.76 7.26
C LEU A 27 -22.82 27.22 7.37
N GLU A 28 -23.97 26.62 7.07
CA GLU A 28 -24.11 25.15 7.05
C GLU A 28 -23.15 24.52 6.02
N SER A 29 -23.03 25.10 4.82
CA SER A 29 -22.10 24.61 3.80
C SER A 29 -20.62 24.81 4.19
N HIS A 30 -20.29 25.82 4.98
CA HIS A 30 -18.94 26.01 5.55
C HIS A 30 -18.67 25.05 6.70
N VAL A 31 -19.64 24.82 7.58
CA VAL A 31 -19.53 23.84 8.68
C VAL A 31 -19.43 22.42 8.12
N GLU A 32 -20.26 22.05 7.13
CA GLU A 32 -20.11 20.76 6.43
C GLU A 32 -18.76 20.62 5.71
N LYS A 33 -18.24 21.69 5.11
CA LYS A 33 -16.89 21.68 4.50
C LYS A 33 -15.78 21.57 5.54
N GLU A 34 -15.89 22.20 6.70
CA GLU A 34 -14.92 22.07 7.78
C GLU A 34 -14.96 20.68 8.44
N GLU A 35 -16.12 20.08 8.63
CA GLU A 35 -16.23 18.68 9.09
C GLU A 35 -15.66 17.70 8.04
N GLN A 36 -15.82 17.99 6.76
CA GLN A 36 -15.20 17.21 5.67
C GLN A 36 -13.68 17.33 5.63
N VAL A 37 -13.10 18.40 6.19
CA VAL A 37 -11.65 18.66 6.14
C VAL A 37 -10.87 17.90 7.22
N ALA A 38 -11.49 17.44 8.31
CA ALA A 38 -10.78 16.78 9.40
C ALA A 38 -10.18 15.43 8.96
N PHE A 39 -8.85 15.37 8.88
CA PHE A 39 -8.09 14.14 8.63
C PHE A 39 -8.29 13.16 9.82
N PRO A 40 -8.49 11.83 9.60
CA PRO A 40 -8.82 10.89 10.66
C PRO A 40 -7.59 10.49 11.51
N PHE A 41 -6.87 11.48 12.03
CA PHE A 41 -5.62 11.28 12.75
C PHE A 41 -5.77 10.33 13.95
N PHE A 42 -6.88 10.46 14.68
CA PHE A 42 -7.18 9.63 15.83
C PHE A 42 -7.37 8.15 15.44
N ARG A 43 -8.09 7.88 14.32
CA ARG A 43 -8.27 6.51 13.82
C ARG A 43 -6.96 5.90 13.35
N LEU A 44 -6.07 6.69 12.76
CA LEU A 44 -4.73 6.26 12.35
C LEU A 44 -3.89 5.81 13.54
N ILE A 45 -3.79 6.64 14.57
CA ILE A 45 -2.99 6.32 15.77
C ILE A 45 -3.57 5.12 16.50
N ILE A 46 -4.86 5.11 16.80
CA ILE A 46 -5.47 4.00 17.52
C ILE A 46 -5.41 2.72 16.70
N GLY A 47 -5.78 2.78 15.41
CA GLY A 47 -5.77 1.62 14.54
C GLY A 47 -4.37 1.01 14.41
N SER A 48 -3.34 1.82 14.15
CA SER A 48 -1.96 1.34 14.08
C SER A 48 -1.46 0.79 15.43
N THR A 49 -1.84 1.42 16.54
CA THR A 49 -1.45 0.95 17.89
C THR A 49 -2.10 -0.40 18.20
N ILE A 50 -3.40 -0.55 17.95
CA ILE A 50 -4.10 -1.83 18.14
C ILE A 50 -3.51 -2.90 17.22
N ALA A 51 -3.31 -2.58 15.94
CA ALA A 51 -2.75 -3.52 14.99
C ALA A 51 -1.36 -3.99 15.43
N THR A 52 -0.44 -3.10 15.78
CA THR A 52 0.89 -3.47 16.28
C THR A 52 0.83 -4.26 17.59
N PHE A 53 -0.08 -3.92 18.48
CA PHE A 53 -0.23 -4.65 19.75
C PHE A 53 -0.61 -6.10 19.49
N PHE A 54 -1.54 -6.38 18.59
CA PHE A 54 -1.96 -7.73 18.27
C PHE A 54 -0.97 -8.46 17.34
N SER A 55 -0.35 -7.75 16.39
CA SER A 55 0.57 -8.39 15.43
C SER A 55 1.93 -8.72 16.01
N VAL A 56 2.51 -7.84 16.85
CA VAL A 56 3.89 -7.96 17.34
C VAL A 56 3.97 -8.13 18.85
N VAL A 57 3.30 -7.26 19.62
CA VAL A 57 3.55 -7.19 21.07
C VAL A 57 3.04 -8.43 21.78
N ILE A 58 1.81 -8.87 21.48
CA ILE A 58 1.26 -10.10 22.06
C ILE A 58 2.09 -11.33 21.68
N PRO A 59 2.41 -11.59 20.39
CA PRO A 59 3.27 -12.70 20.01
C PRO A 59 4.64 -12.70 20.70
N LEU A 60 5.28 -11.56 20.82
CA LEU A 60 6.58 -11.45 21.54
C LEU A 60 6.44 -11.77 23.03
N LEU A 61 5.36 -11.32 23.68
CA LEU A 61 5.11 -11.59 25.10
C LEU A 61 4.76 -13.05 25.39
N LEU A 62 4.17 -13.75 24.43
CA LEU A 62 3.69 -15.14 24.58
C LEU A 62 4.64 -16.15 23.92
N ASP A 63 5.80 -15.72 23.39
CA ASP A 63 6.74 -16.56 22.63
C ASP A 63 6.06 -17.28 21.44
N MET A 64 5.07 -16.61 20.80
CA MET A 64 4.27 -17.14 19.68
C MET A 64 4.78 -16.62 18.34
N VAL A 65 6.09 -16.63 18.13
CA VAL A 65 6.71 -16.19 16.87
C VAL A 65 6.59 -17.31 15.84
N SER A 66 6.23 -16.98 14.60
CA SER A 66 6.17 -17.98 13.53
C SER A 66 7.58 -18.51 13.18
N PRO A 67 7.73 -19.75 12.69
CA PRO A 67 9.04 -20.29 12.33
C PRO A 67 9.80 -19.47 11.31
N SER A 68 9.12 -18.94 10.28
CA SER A 68 9.72 -18.08 9.27
C SER A 68 10.25 -16.79 9.89
N GLN A 69 9.50 -16.18 10.78
CA GLN A 69 9.91 -14.97 11.47
C GLN A 69 11.03 -15.22 12.47
N ALA A 70 11.00 -16.35 13.19
CA ALA A 70 12.10 -16.74 14.06
C ALA A 70 13.41 -16.90 13.26
N GLN A 71 13.33 -17.42 12.03
CA GLN A 71 14.47 -17.50 11.12
C GLN A 71 14.97 -16.11 10.74
N ASP A 72 14.09 -15.19 10.36
CA ASP A 72 14.47 -13.83 9.99
C ASP A 72 15.10 -13.06 11.17
N LEU A 73 14.52 -13.17 12.35
CA LEU A 73 15.07 -12.60 13.58
C LEU A 73 16.46 -13.16 13.87
N TYR A 74 16.64 -14.48 13.72
CA TYR A 74 17.93 -15.13 13.87
C TYR A 74 18.96 -14.61 12.86
N ILE A 75 18.59 -14.43 11.58
CA ILE A 75 19.48 -13.89 10.56
C ILE A 75 19.91 -12.47 10.91
N GLY A 76 18.96 -11.61 11.33
CA GLY A 76 19.27 -10.24 11.78
C GLY A 76 20.23 -10.21 12.96
N TRP A 77 20.01 -11.07 13.94
CA TRP A 77 20.89 -11.23 15.10
C TRP A 77 22.26 -11.77 14.71
N ALA A 78 22.33 -12.82 13.91
CA ALA A 78 23.56 -13.44 13.46
C ALA A 78 24.41 -12.49 12.61
N TRP A 79 23.79 -11.66 11.78
CA TRP A 79 24.46 -10.59 11.07
C TRP A 79 25.05 -9.55 12.05
N HIS A 80 24.31 -9.19 13.09
CA HIS A 80 24.82 -8.30 14.15
C HIS A 80 26.04 -8.87 14.87
N GLN A 81 26.15 -10.20 15.01
CA GLN A 81 27.29 -10.91 15.60
C GLN A 81 28.48 -11.06 14.63
N GLY A 82 28.44 -10.48 13.44
CA GLY A 82 29.52 -10.49 12.47
C GLY A 82 29.38 -11.55 11.37
N GLY A 83 28.26 -12.24 11.28
CA GLY A 83 27.92 -13.07 10.13
C GLY A 83 27.80 -12.25 8.85
N GLN A 84 27.90 -12.92 7.70
CA GLN A 84 27.72 -12.27 6.39
C GLN A 84 26.30 -12.56 5.86
N LEU A 85 25.53 -11.50 5.64
CA LEU A 85 24.20 -11.62 5.03
C LEU A 85 24.31 -12.20 3.62
N TYR A 86 23.38 -13.06 3.23
CA TYR A 86 23.29 -13.81 1.98
C TYR A 86 24.35 -14.91 1.78
N SER A 87 25.59 -14.74 2.18
CA SER A 87 26.64 -15.76 1.99
C SER A 87 26.67 -16.82 3.10
N SER A 88 26.41 -16.40 4.35
CA SER A 88 26.38 -17.33 5.50
C SER A 88 24.97 -17.82 5.82
N TYR A 89 23.95 -17.08 5.40
CA TYR A 89 22.55 -17.35 5.73
C TYR A 89 21.67 -17.16 4.51
N TYR A 90 20.72 -18.07 4.35
CA TYR A 90 19.69 -17.95 3.34
C TYR A 90 18.70 -16.85 3.76
N ALA A 91 18.73 -15.72 3.06
CA ALA A 91 17.96 -14.53 3.37
C ALA A 91 16.92 -14.28 2.26
N SER A 92 15.65 -14.59 2.53
CA SER A 92 14.55 -14.52 1.54
C SER A 92 14.04 -13.11 1.25
N HIS A 93 14.38 -12.15 2.11
CA HIS A 93 13.91 -10.76 1.99
C HIS A 93 15.02 -9.81 1.58
N GLY A 94 14.66 -8.55 1.35
CA GLY A 94 15.60 -7.54 0.88
C GLY A 94 16.52 -7.00 1.98
N LEU A 95 17.62 -6.37 1.56
CA LEU A 95 18.66 -5.86 2.45
C LEU A 95 18.12 -4.88 3.51
N ILE A 96 17.17 -4.00 3.16
CA ILE A 96 16.63 -3.01 4.10
C ILE A 96 15.87 -3.70 5.23
N TYR A 97 15.16 -4.79 4.95
CA TYR A 97 14.46 -5.55 5.98
C TYR A 97 15.46 -6.11 7.02
N TYR A 98 16.51 -6.79 6.56
CA TYR A 98 17.52 -7.34 7.46
C TYR A 98 18.34 -6.26 8.17
N LEU A 99 18.54 -5.11 7.54
CA LEU A 99 19.15 -3.95 8.20
C LEU A 99 18.28 -3.43 9.36
N LEU A 100 16.96 -3.41 9.20
CA LEU A 100 16.06 -3.07 10.30
C LEU A 100 16.14 -4.10 11.42
N LEU A 101 16.18 -5.39 11.12
CA LEU A 101 16.37 -6.44 12.12
C LEU A 101 17.75 -6.37 12.81
N TYR A 102 18.80 -6.08 12.04
CA TYR A 102 20.15 -5.87 12.57
C TYR A 102 20.20 -4.72 13.61
N ILE A 103 19.54 -3.60 13.31
CA ILE A 103 19.52 -2.41 14.18
C ILE A 103 18.64 -2.65 15.41
N THR A 104 17.46 -3.25 15.22
CA THR A 104 16.44 -3.40 16.27
C THR A 104 16.60 -4.67 17.08
N GLN A 105 17.33 -5.65 16.55
CA GLN A 105 17.50 -7.01 17.11
C GLN A 105 16.16 -7.69 17.47
N GLY A 106 15.11 -7.34 16.77
CA GLY A 106 13.78 -7.93 16.95
C GLY A 106 13.04 -7.57 18.24
N GLY A 107 13.58 -6.64 19.03
CA GLY A 107 12.98 -6.25 20.31
C GLY A 107 11.86 -5.19 20.18
N ILE A 108 11.63 -4.45 21.27
CA ILE A 108 10.60 -3.39 21.34
C ILE A 108 10.80 -2.31 20.27
N LEU A 109 12.05 -2.05 19.85
CA LEU A 109 12.36 -1.13 18.76
C LEU A 109 11.79 -1.60 17.43
N PHE A 110 11.74 -2.91 17.21
CA PHE A 110 11.12 -3.47 16.01
C PHE A 110 9.61 -3.26 16.00
N ALA A 111 8.95 -3.43 17.16
CA ALA A 111 7.53 -3.10 17.30
C ALA A 111 7.25 -1.62 17.00
N LEU A 112 8.16 -0.71 17.38
CA LEU A 112 8.07 0.71 17.05
C LEU A 112 8.18 0.95 15.53
N VAL A 113 9.11 0.25 14.86
CA VAL A 113 9.27 0.33 13.40
C VAL A 113 8.01 -0.16 12.68
N GLU A 114 7.44 -1.28 13.13
CA GLU A 114 6.20 -1.81 12.57
C GLU A 114 5.01 -0.85 12.83
N TRP A 115 4.93 -0.27 14.01
CA TRP A 115 3.92 0.75 14.31
C TRP A 115 4.02 1.96 13.36
N LEU A 116 5.22 2.46 13.11
CA LEU A 116 5.45 3.56 12.16
C LEU A 116 5.10 3.14 10.73
N ALA A 117 5.42 1.90 10.34
CA ALA A 117 5.05 1.36 9.04
C ALA A 117 3.53 1.28 8.87
N LEU A 118 2.81 0.77 9.87
CA LEU A 118 1.34 0.70 9.85
C LEU A 118 0.68 2.07 9.85
N LEU A 119 1.24 3.02 10.60
CA LEU A 119 0.76 4.41 10.60
C LEU A 119 0.95 5.07 9.23
N GLY A 120 2.15 4.93 8.63
CA GLY A 120 2.45 5.44 7.30
C GLY A 120 1.61 4.74 6.22
N GLY A 121 1.48 3.42 6.28
CA GLY A 121 0.65 2.63 5.38
C GLY A 121 -0.82 3.06 5.44
N GLY A 122 -1.37 3.20 6.63
CA GLY A 122 -2.73 3.69 6.83
C GLY A 122 -2.94 5.12 6.30
N TYR A 123 -1.97 6.01 6.50
CA TYR A 123 -2.01 7.36 5.95
C TYR A 123 -2.10 7.37 4.41
N PHE A 124 -1.21 6.64 3.76
CA PHE A 124 -1.19 6.59 2.29
C PHE A 124 -2.37 5.82 1.71
N LEU A 125 -2.84 4.76 2.38
CA LEU A 125 -4.06 4.05 1.99
C LEU A 125 -5.29 4.98 2.04
N PHE A 126 -5.44 5.72 3.14
CA PHE A 126 -6.50 6.72 3.28
C PHE A 126 -6.43 7.76 2.18
N SER A 127 -5.25 8.36 1.97
CA SER A 127 -5.03 9.39 0.94
C SER A 127 -5.33 8.87 -0.47
N SER A 128 -4.88 7.67 -0.79
CA SER A 128 -5.13 7.03 -2.10
C SER A 128 -6.63 6.83 -2.34
N THR A 129 -7.34 6.36 -1.31
CA THR A 129 -8.78 6.12 -1.40
C THR A 129 -9.54 7.43 -1.55
N ASP A 130 -9.16 8.47 -0.79
CA ASP A 130 -9.77 9.79 -0.88
C ASP A 130 -9.59 10.40 -2.29
N TYR A 131 -8.38 10.29 -2.88
CA TYR A 131 -8.11 10.71 -4.27
C TYR A 131 -8.99 9.99 -5.30
N LEU A 132 -9.19 8.69 -5.12
CA LEU A 132 -9.93 7.87 -6.11
C LEU A 132 -11.44 8.04 -5.97
N THR A 133 -11.94 8.12 -4.74
CA THR A 133 -13.39 8.07 -4.47
C THR A 133 -14.00 9.46 -4.31
N GLY A 134 -13.22 10.42 -3.81
CA GLY A 134 -13.73 11.69 -3.32
C GLY A 134 -14.64 11.55 -2.09
N GLN A 135 -14.70 10.35 -1.47
CA GLN A 135 -15.61 10.03 -0.37
C GLN A 135 -14.82 9.63 0.87
N ARG A 136 -14.58 10.59 1.75
CA ARG A 136 -13.79 10.40 2.97
C ARG A 136 -14.33 9.34 3.92
N GLU A 137 -15.64 9.18 3.99
CA GLU A 137 -16.24 8.16 4.86
C GLU A 137 -15.90 6.75 4.38
N GLN A 138 -15.88 6.50 3.07
CA GLN A 138 -15.41 5.22 2.52
C GLN A 138 -13.92 5.01 2.79
N ALA A 139 -13.11 6.05 2.67
CA ALA A 139 -11.70 5.97 3.02
C ALA A 139 -11.46 5.65 4.50
N LYS A 140 -12.27 6.23 5.42
CA LYS A 140 -12.23 5.90 6.86
C LYS A 140 -12.66 4.46 7.15
N GLN A 141 -13.68 3.95 6.43
CA GLN A 141 -14.12 2.56 6.57
C GLN A 141 -13.04 1.59 6.08
N LEU A 142 -12.45 1.85 4.91
CA LEU A 142 -11.35 1.02 4.38
C LEU A 142 -10.15 1.01 5.32
N LEU A 143 -9.80 2.16 5.91
CA LEU A 143 -8.74 2.26 6.90
C LEU A 143 -9.02 1.39 8.13
N THR A 144 -10.26 1.36 8.61
CA THR A 144 -10.66 0.51 9.74
C THR A 144 -10.55 -0.97 9.38
N ILE A 145 -11.04 -1.37 8.20
CA ILE A 145 -10.92 -2.73 7.68
C ILE A 145 -9.46 -3.14 7.56
N PHE A 146 -8.61 -2.26 7.03
CA PHE A 146 -7.17 -2.49 6.90
C PHE A 146 -6.53 -2.85 8.26
N TYR A 147 -6.78 -2.06 9.31
CA TYR A 147 -6.21 -2.35 10.62
C TYR A 147 -6.74 -3.63 11.25
N ILE A 148 -8.02 -3.95 11.07
CA ILE A 148 -8.59 -5.23 11.52
C ILE A 148 -7.91 -6.40 10.81
N LEU A 149 -7.75 -6.32 9.50
CA LEU A 149 -7.11 -7.38 8.71
C LEU A 149 -5.64 -7.55 9.13
N VAL A 150 -4.88 -6.46 9.24
CA VAL A 150 -3.48 -6.54 9.65
C VAL A 150 -3.33 -7.08 11.06
N SER A 151 -4.22 -6.73 11.99
CA SER A 151 -4.20 -7.28 13.36
C SER A 151 -4.30 -8.80 13.37
N GLY A 152 -5.15 -9.38 12.52
CA GLY A 152 -5.34 -10.84 12.43
C GLY A 152 -4.27 -11.54 11.60
N LEU A 153 -4.00 -11.02 10.41
CA LEU A 153 -3.09 -11.63 9.44
C LEU A 153 -1.61 -11.37 9.77
N GLY A 154 -1.31 -10.29 10.48
CA GLY A 154 0.02 -9.95 10.95
C GLY A 154 0.41 -10.63 12.27
N PHE A 155 -0.42 -11.52 12.81
CA PHE A 155 -0.13 -12.19 14.07
C PHE A 155 1.16 -13.02 13.97
N GLY A 156 2.06 -12.81 14.91
CA GLY A 156 3.44 -13.33 14.87
C GLY A 156 4.46 -12.25 14.56
N GLY A 157 4.01 -11.12 14.03
CA GLY A 157 4.72 -9.85 13.83
C GLY A 157 5.89 -9.86 12.85
N GLY A 158 6.32 -8.68 12.49
CA GLY A 158 7.60 -8.50 11.82
C GLY A 158 7.69 -8.94 10.37
N TYR A 159 6.60 -9.21 9.72
CA TYR A 159 6.61 -9.62 8.32
C TYR A 159 7.13 -8.51 7.41
N ALA A 160 8.09 -8.84 6.55
CA ALA A 160 8.65 -7.94 5.57
C ALA A 160 7.56 -7.25 4.72
N THR A 161 6.50 -7.99 4.39
CA THR A 161 5.34 -7.47 3.65
C THR A 161 4.68 -6.29 4.38
N ILE A 162 4.50 -6.36 5.70
CA ILE A 162 3.89 -5.26 6.48
C ILE A 162 4.79 -4.03 6.44
N LEU A 163 6.10 -4.22 6.56
CA LEU A 163 7.07 -3.12 6.51
C LEU A 163 7.17 -2.50 5.10
N ALA A 164 6.85 -3.25 4.04
CA ALA A 164 6.79 -2.75 2.67
C ALA A 164 5.52 -1.92 2.37
N LEU A 165 4.40 -2.16 3.10
CA LEU A 165 3.10 -1.52 2.84
C LEU A 165 3.15 0.02 2.76
N PRO A 166 3.82 0.76 3.66
CA PRO A 166 3.84 2.22 3.56
C PRO A 166 4.43 2.71 2.25
N PHE A 167 5.44 2.04 1.73
CA PHE A 167 6.09 2.40 0.47
C PHE A 167 5.22 2.02 -0.74
N LEU A 168 4.57 0.85 -0.72
CA LEU A 168 3.63 0.45 -1.75
C LEU A 168 2.42 1.39 -1.81
N PHE A 169 1.83 1.72 -0.67
CA PHE A 169 0.69 2.64 -0.62
C PHE A 169 1.09 4.09 -0.92
N ALA A 170 2.30 4.51 -0.55
CA ALA A 170 2.84 5.80 -0.99
C ALA A 170 2.97 5.84 -2.51
N GLY A 171 3.54 4.81 -3.12
CA GLY A 171 3.60 4.67 -4.57
C GLY A 171 2.20 4.69 -5.19
N PHE A 172 1.26 3.94 -4.62
CA PHE A 172 -0.13 3.90 -5.08
C PHE A 172 -0.84 5.26 -4.96
N SER A 173 -0.52 6.08 -3.95
CA SER A 173 -1.11 7.40 -3.79
C SER A 173 -0.77 8.36 -4.94
N PHE A 174 0.45 8.27 -5.49
CA PHE A 174 0.83 9.04 -6.69
C PHE A 174 0.05 8.60 -7.93
N ILE A 175 -0.16 7.28 -8.06
CA ILE A 175 -0.96 6.72 -9.15
C ILE A 175 -2.43 7.15 -9.00
N ALA A 176 -2.98 7.06 -7.81
CA ALA A 176 -4.34 7.47 -7.51
C ALA A 176 -4.57 8.96 -7.83
N ALA A 177 -3.64 9.83 -7.43
CA ALA A 177 -3.66 11.24 -7.75
C ALA A 177 -3.59 11.50 -9.27
N TYR A 178 -2.76 10.74 -10.00
CA TYR A 178 -2.67 10.84 -11.45
C TYR A 178 -3.94 10.34 -12.15
N LEU A 179 -4.51 9.22 -11.71
CA LEU A 179 -5.74 8.67 -12.30
C LEU A 179 -6.95 9.58 -12.06
N SER A 180 -7.00 10.28 -10.93
CA SER A 180 -8.05 11.25 -10.63
C SER A 180 -7.88 12.55 -11.42
N ASN A 181 -6.64 13.01 -11.60
CA ASN A 181 -6.29 14.19 -12.39
C ASN A 181 -5.04 13.95 -13.25
N PRO A 182 -5.18 13.60 -14.55
CA PRO A 182 -4.06 13.30 -15.43
C PRO A 182 -3.07 14.47 -15.68
N ASN A 183 -3.34 15.65 -15.18
CA ASN A 183 -2.39 16.76 -15.19
C ASN A 183 -1.43 16.75 -13.98
N HIS A 184 -1.67 15.85 -13.01
CA HIS A 184 -0.83 15.64 -11.83
C HIS A 184 0.27 14.59 -12.13
N ASP A 185 1.24 14.95 -12.96
CA ASP A 185 2.30 14.02 -13.42
C ASP A 185 3.62 14.11 -12.63
N LYS A 186 3.70 14.99 -11.61
CA LYS A 186 4.95 15.31 -10.91
C LYS A 186 5.45 14.25 -9.90
N GLY A 187 4.73 13.14 -9.73
CA GLY A 187 5.00 12.14 -8.68
C GLY A 187 5.81 10.92 -9.11
N PHE A 188 6.06 10.69 -10.41
CA PHE A 188 6.59 9.42 -10.91
C PHE A 188 8.03 9.12 -10.49
N LEU A 189 8.89 10.13 -10.34
CA LEU A 189 10.21 9.93 -9.75
C LEU A 189 10.10 9.41 -8.30
N ARG A 190 9.21 10.00 -7.50
CA ARG A 190 8.97 9.56 -6.11
C ARG A 190 8.34 8.17 -6.07
N LEU A 191 7.42 7.87 -7.00
CA LEU A 191 6.89 6.51 -7.18
C LEU A 191 8.03 5.51 -7.31
N GLY A 192 9.00 5.76 -8.21
CA GLY A 192 10.15 4.89 -8.39
C GLY A 192 10.98 4.70 -7.11
N ILE A 193 11.23 5.77 -6.35
CA ILE A 193 11.95 5.70 -5.07
C ILE A 193 11.19 4.79 -4.08
N PHE A 194 9.87 4.97 -3.92
CA PHE A 194 9.08 4.15 -3.00
C PHE A 194 9.01 2.68 -3.44
N LEU A 195 8.91 2.42 -4.74
CA LEU A 195 8.96 1.06 -5.28
C LEU A 195 10.31 0.39 -5.02
N ALA A 196 11.43 1.12 -5.13
CA ALA A 196 12.75 0.60 -4.81
C ALA A 196 12.91 0.31 -3.31
N LEU A 197 12.45 1.20 -2.43
CA LEU A 197 12.48 0.97 -0.99
C LEU A 197 11.65 -0.26 -0.63
N SER A 198 10.45 -0.39 -1.18
CA SER A 198 9.62 -1.58 -1.01
C SER A 198 10.31 -2.85 -1.52
N PHE A 199 10.95 -2.78 -2.69
CA PHE A 199 11.70 -3.90 -3.27
C PHE A 199 12.84 -4.39 -2.37
N PHE A 200 13.58 -3.48 -1.75
CA PHE A 200 14.65 -3.85 -0.82
C PHE A 200 14.15 -4.25 0.58
N ILE A 201 12.84 -4.21 0.83
CA ILE A 201 12.22 -4.80 2.02
C ILE A 201 11.63 -6.16 1.64
N GLU A 202 10.71 -6.18 0.67
CA GLU A 202 9.96 -7.36 0.24
C GLU A 202 9.96 -7.44 -1.30
N PRO A 203 10.95 -8.14 -1.89
CA PRO A 203 11.16 -8.12 -3.34
C PRO A 203 10.00 -8.69 -4.14
N LEU A 204 9.47 -9.84 -3.72
CA LEU A 204 8.45 -10.57 -4.49
C LEU A 204 7.16 -9.76 -4.63
N THR A 205 6.63 -9.27 -3.50
CA THR A 205 5.43 -8.44 -3.46
C THR A 205 5.63 -7.15 -4.28
N SER A 206 6.80 -6.55 -4.14
CA SER A 206 7.13 -5.31 -4.83
C SER A 206 7.25 -5.50 -6.34
N LEU A 207 7.89 -6.57 -6.81
CA LEU A 207 7.97 -6.88 -8.24
C LEU A 207 6.59 -7.11 -8.86
N PHE A 208 5.73 -7.84 -8.15
CA PHE A 208 4.35 -8.04 -8.59
C PHE A 208 3.60 -6.71 -8.69
N PHE A 209 3.71 -5.86 -7.67
CA PHE A 209 3.09 -4.54 -7.67
C PHE A 209 3.64 -3.65 -8.79
N ILE A 210 4.97 -3.64 -9.01
CA ILE A 210 5.62 -2.91 -10.12
C ILE A 210 5.07 -3.36 -11.47
N ALA A 211 4.93 -4.66 -11.70
CA ALA A 211 4.38 -5.21 -12.94
C ALA A 211 2.94 -4.75 -13.17
N VAL A 212 2.07 -4.89 -12.16
CA VAL A 212 0.66 -4.49 -12.24
C VAL A 212 0.52 -2.98 -12.48
N VAL A 213 1.28 -2.17 -11.77
CA VAL A 213 1.27 -0.72 -11.92
C VAL A 213 1.75 -0.29 -13.30
N THR A 214 2.86 -0.87 -13.78
CA THR A 214 3.43 -0.55 -15.09
C THR A 214 2.45 -0.88 -16.21
N ILE A 215 1.87 -2.07 -16.18
CA ILE A 215 0.86 -2.51 -17.17
C ILE A 215 -0.38 -1.60 -17.08
N GLY A 216 -0.88 -1.35 -15.87
CA GLY A 216 -2.08 -0.53 -15.64
C GLY A 216 -1.90 0.91 -16.15
N LEU A 217 -0.78 1.56 -15.84
CA LEU A 217 -0.46 2.90 -16.34
C LEU A 217 -0.28 2.93 -17.85
N PHE A 218 0.37 1.91 -18.43
CA PHE A 218 0.56 1.81 -19.86
C PHE A 218 -0.81 1.72 -20.58
N VAL A 219 -1.67 0.79 -20.15
CA VAL A 219 -3.02 0.62 -20.70
C VAL A 219 -3.85 1.89 -20.53
N PHE A 220 -3.79 2.54 -19.37
CA PHE A 220 -4.49 3.81 -19.13
C PHE A 220 -4.04 4.90 -20.10
N ASN A 221 -2.73 5.07 -20.29
CA ASN A 221 -2.19 6.10 -21.19
C ASN A 221 -2.49 5.82 -22.65
N VAL A 222 -2.42 4.55 -23.09
CA VAL A 222 -2.80 4.14 -24.46
C VAL A 222 -4.29 4.43 -24.70
N GLY A 223 -5.16 4.05 -23.77
CA GLY A 223 -6.60 4.29 -23.87
C GLY A 223 -6.99 5.77 -23.96
N HIS A 224 -6.12 6.67 -23.46
CA HIS A 224 -6.31 8.12 -23.54
C HIS A 224 -5.50 8.80 -24.66
N GLY A 225 -4.85 8.04 -25.54
CA GLY A 225 -4.02 8.59 -26.62
C GLY A 225 -2.74 9.30 -26.15
N ARG A 226 -2.26 8.99 -24.93
CA ARG A 226 -1.10 9.65 -24.29
C ARG A 226 0.12 8.72 -24.17
N LEU A 227 0.38 7.89 -25.17
CA LEU A 227 1.48 6.92 -25.14
C LEU A 227 2.85 7.53 -24.81
N ALA A 228 3.20 8.65 -25.46
CA ALA A 228 4.48 9.35 -25.19
C ALA A 228 4.61 9.78 -23.73
N HIS A 229 3.52 10.20 -23.12
CA HIS A 229 3.47 10.57 -21.72
C HIS A 229 3.66 9.35 -20.80
N GLY A 230 3.05 8.21 -21.13
CA GLY A 230 3.27 6.94 -20.41
C GLY A 230 4.74 6.49 -20.46
N VAL A 231 5.40 6.65 -21.59
CA VAL A 231 6.85 6.38 -21.74
C VAL A 231 7.68 7.29 -20.83
N TYR A 232 7.38 8.59 -20.81
CA TYR A 232 8.04 9.54 -19.90
C TYR A 232 7.86 9.15 -18.44
N GLN A 233 6.65 8.80 -18.02
CA GLN A 233 6.35 8.35 -16.66
C GLN A 233 7.13 7.11 -16.25
N PHE A 234 7.23 6.14 -17.18
CA PHE A 234 8.03 4.93 -16.97
C PHE A 234 9.51 5.27 -16.73
N PHE A 235 10.11 6.11 -17.57
CA PHE A 235 11.52 6.52 -17.39
C PHE A 235 11.73 7.34 -16.12
N ALA A 236 10.80 8.20 -15.75
CA ALA A 236 10.87 8.94 -14.49
C ALA A 236 10.83 8.01 -13.28
N ALA A 237 9.94 7.01 -13.30
CA ALA A 237 9.88 5.99 -12.25
C ALA A 237 11.13 5.10 -12.23
N ALA A 238 11.62 4.67 -13.39
CA ALA A 238 12.84 3.90 -13.51
C ALA A 238 14.07 4.67 -12.98
N LEU A 239 14.17 5.96 -13.25
CA LEU A 239 15.21 6.82 -12.69
C LEU A 239 15.10 6.89 -11.16
N GLY A 240 13.89 7.12 -10.63
CA GLY A 240 13.65 7.14 -9.18
C GLY A 240 14.02 5.80 -8.54
N PHE A 241 13.66 4.68 -9.15
CA PHE A 241 14.04 3.34 -8.71
C PHE A 241 15.56 3.18 -8.67
N SER A 242 16.25 3.60 -9.73
CA SER A 242 17.69 3.50 -9.87
C SER A 242 18.46 4.27 -8.80
N LEU A 243 17.94 5.40 -8.34
CA LEU A 243 18.58 6.20 -7.27
C LEU A 243 18.77 5.42 -5.97
N ILE A 244 17.89 4.47 -5.67
CA ILE A 244 18.00 3.60 -4.49
C ILE A 244 18.69 2.28 -4.88
N PHE A 245 18.35 1.74 -6.06
CA PHE A 245 18.86 0.44 -6.51
C PHE A 245 20.38 0.42 -6.65
N TYR A 246 20.98 1.45 -7.22
CA TYR A 246 22.44 1.47 -7.42
C TYR A 246 23.23 1.50 -6.09
N PRO A 247 22.98 2.39 -5.12
CA PRO A 247 23.78 2.38 -3.90
C PRO A 247 23.56 1.11 -3.06
N VAL A 248 22.33 0.60 -2.97
CA VAL A 248 22.03 -0.62 -2.23
C VAL A 248 22.58 -1.86 -2.94
N GLY A 249 22.37 -1.96 -4.26
CA GLY A 249 22.93 -3.05 -5.08
C GLY A 249 24.46 -3.03 -5.10
N TYR A 250 25.09 -1.86 -5.16
CA TYR A 250 26.53 -1.74 -5.06
C TYR A 250 27.07 -2.22 -3.70
N TYR A 251 26.39 -1.91 -2.61
CA TYR A 251 26.75 -2.43 -1.29
C TYR A 251 26.72 -3.96 -1.25
N VAL A 252 25.65 -4.58 -1.77
CA VAL A 252 25.53 -6.05 -1.85
C VAL A 252 26.62 -6.66 -2.75
N LEU A 253 26.92 -6.01 -3.87
CA LEU A 253 28.01 -6.44 -4.78
C LEU A 253 29.38 -6.36 -4.10
N ALA A 254 29.66 -5.24 -3.41
CA ALA A 254 30.93 -5.01 -2.72
C ALA A 254 31.13 -5.95 -1.53
N SER A 255 30.06 -6.40 -0.90
CA SER A 255 30.12 -7.42 0.18
C SER A 255 30.39 -8.84 -0.33
N GLY A 256 30.47 -9.05 -1.63
CA GLY A 256 30.70 -10.37 -2.25
C GLY A 256 29.49 -11.30 -2.28
N GLY A 257 28.35 -10.87 -1.74
CA GLY A 257 27.11 -11.67 -1.64
C GLY A 257 26.09 -11.46 -2.78
N PHE A 258 26.50 -10.84 -3.90
CA PHE A 258 25.52 -10.49 -4.95
C PHE A 258 24.89 -11.71 -5.64
N GLY A 259 25.68 -12.75 -5.91
CA GLY A 259 25.16 -13.99 -6.52
C GLY A 259 24.18 -14.71 -5.60
N GLU A 260 24.52 -14.82 -4.34
CA GLU A 260 23.70 -15.42 -3.30
C GLU A 260 22.45 -14.59 -3.01
N ALA A 261 22.57 -13.26 -2.98
CA ALA A 261 21.43 -12.37 -2.84
C ALA A 261 20.45 -12.51 -4.01
N LEU A 262 20.96 -12.55 -5.24
CA LEU A 262 20.14 -12.78 -6.43
C LEU A 262 19.48 -14.16 -6.40
N GLY A 263 20.23 -15.21 -6.03
CA GLY A 263 19.71 -16.56 -5.84
C GLY A 263 18.60 -16.60 -4.76
N SER A 264 18.81 -15.94 -3.63
CA SER A 264 17.80 -15.85 -2.57
C SER A 264 16.53 -15.12 -3.01
N LEU A 265 16.65 -14.04 -3.77
CA LEU A 265 15.52 -13.28 -4.31
C LEU A 265 14.75 -14.07 -5.39
N LEU A 266 15.43 -14.91 -6.14
CA LEU A 266 14.83 -15.74 -7.19
C LEU A 266 14.30 -17.09 -6.66
N TYR A 267 14.72 -17.52 -5.48
CA TYR A 267 14.30 -18.79 -4.88
C TYR A 267 12.77 -18.95 -4.78
N PRO A 268 11.97 -17.94 -4.46
CA PRO A 268 10.52 -18.07 -4.54
C PRO A 268 10.04 -18.41 -5.95
N ILE A 269 10.78 -18.01 -6.98
CA ILE A 269 10.50 -18.37 -8.38
C ILE A 269 10.95 -19.80 -8.66
N ASP A 270 12.10 -20.24 -8.13
CA ASP A 270 12.54 -21.64 -8.20
C ASP A 270 11.62 -22.56 -7.39
N SER A 271 11.08 -22.11 -6.27
CA SER A 271 10.05 -22.83 -5.51
C SER A 271 8.72 -22.94 -6.27
N LEU A 272 8.53 -22.17 -7.36
CA LEU A 272 7.47 -22.43 -8.33
C LEU A 272 7.64 -23.79 -9.05
N GLN A 273 8.78 -24.46 -8.95
CA GLN A 273 8.89 -25.88 -9.29
C GLN A 273 7.97 -26.75 -8.42
N VAL A 274 7.56 -26.27 -7.28
CA VAL A 274 6.46 -26.80 -6.48
C VAL A 274 5.16 -26.88 -7.31
N PHE A 275 4.94 -26.01 -8.28
CA PHE A 275 3.81 -26.07 -9.20
C PHE A 275 3.86 -27.27 -10.18
N THR A 276 5.02 -27.85 -10.37
CA THR A 276 5.17 -29.08 -11.18
C THR A 276 5.10 -30.35 -10.31
N ASN A 277 4.99 -30.22 -8.98
CA ASN A 277 4.84 -31.35 -8.09
C ASN A 277 3.40 -31.90 -8.17
N PRO A 278 3.18 -33.16 -8.62
CA PRO A 278 1.85 -33.74 -8.78
C PRO A 278 1.02 -33.73 -7.49
N GLN A 279 1.64 -33.80 -6.32
CA GLN A 279 0.95 -33.79 -5.03
C GLN A 279 0.36 -32.44 -4.65
N LEU A 280 0.88 -31.35 -5.21
CA LEU A 280 0.30 -30.00 -5.05
C LEU A 280 -0.77 -29.71 -6.10
N MET A 281 -0.73 -30.42 -7.23
CA MET A 281 -1.76 -30.34 -8.26
C MET A 281 -3.15 -30.76 -7.75
N ASP A 282 -3.20 -31.63 -6.76
CA ASP A 282 -4.46 -32.04 -6.10
C ASP A 282 -4.97 -31.04 -5.04
N ASN A 283 -4.24 -29.95 -4.81
CA ASN A 283 -4.64 -28.98 -3.80
C ASN A 283 -5.67 -27.97 -4.34
N VAL A 284 -6.95 -28.30 -4.16
CA VAL A 284 -8.12 -27.50 -4.59
C VAL A 284 -8.02 -26.03 -4.13
N VAL A 285 -7.41 -25.78 -2.96
CA VAL A 285 -7.21 -24.44 -2.41
C VAL A 285 -6.25 -23.63 -3.28
N PHE A 286 -5.17 -24.24 -3.76
CA PHE A 286 -4.19 -23.58 -4.61
C PHE A 286 -4.78 -23.19 -5.95
N TYR A 287 -5.49 -24.10 -6.62
CA TYR A 287 -6.15 -23.78 -7.90
C TYR A 287 -7.28 -22.79 -7.72
N GLY A 288 -7.98 -22.87 -6.59
CA GLY A 288 -8.98 -21.85 -6.22
C GLY A 288 -8.37 -20.46 -6.12
N LEU A 289 -7.26 -20.31 -5.41
CA LEU A 289 -6.55 -19.04 -5.25
C LEU A 289 -5.96 -18.53 -6.57
N LEU A 290 -5.37 -19.44 -7.39
CA LEU A 290 -4.84 -19.08 -8.70
C LEU A 290 -5.94 -18.62 -9.66
N THR A 291 -7.04 -19.38 -9.75
CA THR A 291 -8.20 -19.04 -10.59
C THR A 291 -8.82 -17.71 -10.16
N PHE A 292 -8.91 -17.50 -8.86
CA PHE A 292 -9.45 -16.28 -8.27
C PHE A 292 -8.53 -15.07 -8.52
N GLY A 293 -7.20 -15.25 -8.38
CA GLY A 293 -6.20 -14.21 -8.71
C GLY A 293 -6.20 -13.84 -10.19
N LEU A 294 -6.24 -14.84 -11.08
CA LEU A 294 -6.34 -14.62 -12.53
C LEU A 294 -7.70 -13.99 -12.91
N GLY A 295 -8.78 -14.41 -12.27
CA GLY A 295 -10.11 -13.80 -12.45
C GLY A 295 -10.14 -12.34 -12.01
N ALA A 296 -9.50 -12.01 -10.90
CA ALA A 296 -9.37 -10.63 -10.44
C ALA A 296 -8.55 -9.78 -11.42
N LEU A 297 -7.41 -10.29 -11.91
CA LEU A 297 -6.62 -9.62 -12.95
C LEU A 297 -7.43 -9.39 -14.24
N PHE A 298 -8.24 -10.37 -14.64
CA PHE A 298 -9.12 -10.25 -15.79
C PHE A 298 -10.22 -9.20 -15.59
N LEU A 299 -10.81 -9.12 -14.39
CA LEU A 299 -11.78 -8.07 -14.05
C LEU A 299 -11.16 -6.69 -14.04
N VAL A 300 -9.90 -6.55 -13.57
CA VAL A 300 -9.11 -5.30 -13.71
C VAL A 300 -9.01 -4.91 -15.17
N PHE A 301 -8.57 -5.85 -15.98
CA PHE A 301 -8.37 -5.63 -17.40
C PHE A 301 -9.68 -5.19 -18.07
N LEU A 302 -10.79 -5.88 -17.82
CA LEU A 302 -12.10 -5.51 -18.34
C LEU A 302 -12.56 -4.14 -17.86
N GLY A 303 -12.33 -3.80 -16.61
CA GLY A 303 -12.74 -2.52 -16.05
C GLY A 303 -11.94 -1.33 -16.59
N LEU A 304 -10.68 -1.53 -17.02
CA LEU A 304 -9.91 -0.49 -17.68
C LEU A 304 -10.53 -0.03 -19.02
N PHE A 305 -11.35 -0.90 -19.66
CA PHE A 305 -12.06 -0.58 -20.90
C PHE A 305 -13.47 -0.02 -20.68
N GLN A 306 -13.99 0.02 -19.47
CA GLN A 306 -15.34 0.51 -19.19
C GLN A 306 -15.38 1.97 -18.71
N SER A 307 -16.56 2.61 -18.85
CA SER A 307 -16.79 4.04 -18.61
C SER A 307 -16.69 4.48 -17.14
N LYS A 308 -16.59 5.79 -16.92
CA LYS A 308 -16.24 6.54 -15.69
C LYS A 308 -16.86 6.07 -14.35
N ALA A 309 -18.01 5.42 -14.31
CA ALA A 309 -18.68 5.01 -13.07
C ALA A 309 -18.08 3.76 -12.42
N SER A 310 -17.34 2.93 -13.16
CA SER A 310 -16.80 1.65 -12.69
C SER A 310 -15.33 1.71 -12.25
N ARG A 311 -14.67 2.88 -12.36
CA ARG A 311 -13.24 3.04 -12.02
C ARG A 311 -12.89 2.61 -10.59
N LEU A 312 -13.81 2.76 -9.67
CA LEU A 312 -13.63 2.41 -8.26
C LEU A 312 -13.58 0.89 -8.05
N TYR A 313 -14.50 0.16 -8.67
CA TYR A 313 -14.52 -1.30 -8.60
C TYR A 313 -13.29 -1.90 -9.30
N VAL A 314 -12.84 -1.26 -10.35
CA VAL A 314 -11.71 -1.67 -11.18
C VAL A 314 -10.38 -1.58 -10.42
N ILE A 315 -10.24 -0.66 -9.50
CA ILE A 315 -8.98 -0.41 -8.77
C ILE A 315 -9.02 -0.99 -7.35
N SER A 316 -10.15 -0.85 -6.64
CA SER A 316 -10.27 -1.32 -5.25
C SER A 316 -10.35 -2.84 -5.14
N VAL A 317 -11.05 -3.49 -6.08
CA VAL A 317 -11.16 -4.95 -6.11
C VAL A 317 -9.78 -5.59 -6.33
N PRO A 318 -8.98 -5.23 -7.35
CA PRO A 318 -7.66 -5.84 -7.53
C PRO A 318 -6.65 -5.47 -6.45
N ALA A 319 -6.67 -4.25 -5.92
CA ALA A 319 -5.79 -3.91 -4.80
C ALA A 319 -6.08 -4.79 -3.57
N SER A 320 -7.37 -5.02 -3.28
CA SER A 320 -7.79 -5.92 -2.21
C SER A 320 -7.44 -7.38 -2.52
N PHE A 321 -7.59 -7.82 -3.77
CA PHE A 321 -7.25 -9.18 -4.20
C PHE A 321 -5.74 -9.40 -4.26
N THR A 322 -4.96 -8.44 -4.74
CA THR A 322 -3.50 -8.51 -4.72
C THR A 322 -3.01 -8.63 -3.29
N PHE A 323 -3.57 -7.85 -2.38
CA PHE A 323 -3.25 -7.91 -0.96
C PHE A 323 -3.62 -9.28 -0.36
N LEU A 324 -4.83 -9.80 -0.61
CA LEU A 324 -5.26 -11.12 -0.16
C LEU A 324 -4.45 -12.26 -0.79
N PHE A 325 -4.09 -12.15 -2.06
CA PHE A 325 -3.27 -13.14 -2.76
C PHE A 325 -1.84 -13.20 -2.20
N VAL A 326 -1.23 -12.05 -1.97
CA VAL A 326 0.11 -11.96 -1.37
C VAL A 326 0.09 -12.47 0.07
N LEU A 327 -0.95 -12.14 0.83
CA LEU A 327 -1.17 -12.69 2.16
C LEU A 327 -1.37 -14.21 2.14
N ALA A 328 -2.16 -14.73 1.20
CA ALA A 328 -2.36 -16.17 1.05
C ALA A 328 -1.05 -16.88 0.65
N LEU A 329 -0.23 -16.28 -0.24
CA LEU A 329 1.10 -16.81 -0.56
C LEU A 329 2.03 -16.78 0.66
N SER A 330 1.98 -15.72 1.46
CA SER A 330 2.73 -15.64 2.73
C SER A 330 2.31 -16.70 3.73
N LEU A 331 1.00 -17.06 3.78
CA LEU A 331 0.47 -18.12 4.63
C LEU A 331 0.78 -19.53 4.13
N ILE A 332 0.99 -19.73 2.82
CA ILE A 332 1.36 -21.03 2.23
C ILE A 332 2.84 -21.35 2.48
N HIS A 333 3.68 -20.34 2.77
CA HIS A 333 5.07 -20.54 3.18
C HIS A 333 5.24 -20.90 4.67
N ILE A 334 4.15 -21.03 5.44
CA ILE A 334 4.12 -21.60 6.77
C ILE A 334 3.84 -23.11 6.67
#